data_0febf334b9ca66509448a78ceedd5ba3
#
_entry.id   0febf334b9ca66509448a78ceedd5ba3
#
_cell.length_a   1.000
_cell.length_b   1.000
_cell.length_c   1.000
_cell.angle_alpha   90.00
_cell.angle_beta   90.00
_cell.angle_gamma   90.00
#
_symmetry.space_group_name_H-M   'P 1'
#
loop_
_entity.id
_entity.type
_entity.pdbx_description
1 polymer ?
#
loop_
_entity_poly.entity_id
_entity_poly.type
_entity_poly.pdbx_seq_one_letter_code
_entity_poly.pdbx_strand_id
1 'polypeptide(L)'
;ILSGILYPTEGEVLVNKFKPWHQREKYVKTIGVVFGQKQQLWVDLPPLDTFHLNKTIYEIPDKLFKKNLDYFVKLFDIKDIIERPARQLSLGERMKCELVSSLLHDPDIVFLDEPTIGLDAIAKDKIRDFIKKVNKDKKTTFLLTTHDLDDIENLCEKIIIINKGLIVYDDSLAKLKTKVLKNKIIDVKFSK
;
A
#
# COMPACT_ATOMS: atom_id res chain seq x y z
N ILE A 1 -5.35 -8.70 11.38
CA ILE A 1 -6.16 -8.16 12.50
C ILE A 1 -6.58 -6.73 12.18
N LEU A 2 -5.67 -5.78 11.97
CA LEU A 2 -6.00 -4.37 11.71
C LEU A 2 -6.94 -4.16 10.52
N SER A 3 -6.83 -4.94 9.44
CA SER A 3 -7.75 -4.89 8.30
C SER A 3 -9.17 -5.45 8.60
N GLY A 4 -9.39 -5.98 9.81
CA GLY A 4 -10.66 -6.58 10.21
C GLY A 4 -10.97 -7.95 9.61
N ILE A 5 -9.97 -8.62 9.00
CA ILE A 5 -10.15 -9.97 8.44
C ILE A 5 -10.04 -11.03 9.53
N LEU A 6 -9.08 -10.87 10.44
CA LEU A 6 -8.87 -11.79 11.55
C LEU A 6 -9.32 -11.16 12.86
N TYR A 7 -10.10 -11.90 13.66
CA TYR A 7 -10.49 -11.49 15.00
C TYR A 7 -9.34 -11.74 15.99
N PRO A 8 -9.03 -10.81 16.93
CA PRO A 8 -8.01 -11.04 17.93
C PRO A 8 -8.53 -12.05 18.98
N THR A 9 -7.63 -12.93 19.43
CA THR A 9 -7.95 -13.87 20.53
C THR A 9 -8.14 -13.13 21.84
N GLU A 10 -7.31 -12.12 22.08
CA GLU A 10 -7.34 -11.28 23.28
C GLU A 10 -6.97 -9.83 22.92
N GLY A 11 -7.29 -8.91 23.84
CA GLY A 11 -6.98 -7.49 23.71
C GLY A 11 -8.01 -6.71 22.88
N GLU A 12 -7.75 -5.42 22.72
CA GLU A 12 -8.59 -4.51 21.97
C GLU A 12 -7.85 -3.94 20.77
N VAL A 13 -8.59 -3.73 19.66
CA VAL A 13 -8.08 -3.09 18.45
C VAL A 13 -8.97 -1.92 18.09
N LEU A 14 -8.35 -0.75 17.95
CA LEU A 14 -8.96 0.46 17.46
C LEU A 14 -8.17 0.96 16.24
N VAL A 15 -8.84 1.16 15.13
CA VAL A 15 -8.27 1.76 13.93
C VAL A 15 -9.18 2.91 13.53
N ASN A 16 -8.64 4.12 13.46
CA ASN A 16 -9.40 5.33 13.13
C ASN A 16 -10.69 5.47 13.98
N LYS A 17 -10.62 5.15 15.29
CA LYS A 17 -11.72 5.14 16.26
C LYS A 17 -12.77 4.05 16.03
N PHE A 18 -12.62 3.16 15.06
CA PHE A 18 -13.49 2.02 14.84
C PHE A 18 -12.93 0.76 15.51
N LYS A 19 -13.83 -0.06 16.06
CA LYS A 19 -13.56 -1.47 16.35
C LYS A 19 -13.90 -2.26 15.07
N PRO A 20 -12.88 -2.79 14.33
CA PRO A 20 -13.06 -3.27 12.95
C PRO A 20 -14.21 -4.27 12.75
N TRP A 21 -14.48 -5.11 13.74
CA TRP A 21 -15.51 -6.16 13.64
C TRP A 21 -16.90 -5.69 14.04
N HIS A 22 -17.01 -4.75 14.99
CA HIS A 22 -18.32 -4.27 15.47
C HIS A 22 -18.96 -3.26 14.51
N GLN A 23 -18.14 -2.51 13.78
CA GLN A 23 -18.60 -1.44 12.89
C GLN A 23 -18.10 -1.67 11.47
N ARG A 24 -18.07 -2.95 11.02
CA ARG A 24 -17.38 -3.40 9.82
C ARG A 24 -17.77 -2.60 8.58
N GLU A 25 -19.05 -2.39 8.29
CA GLU A 25 -19.50 -1.66 7.10
C GLU A 25 -18.93 -0.23 7.03
N LYS A 26 -18.95 0.47 8.16
CA LYS A 26 -18.41 1.82 8.24
C LYS A 26 -16.89 1.80 8.16
N TYR A 27 -16.27 0.84 8.84
CA TYR A 27 -14.83 0.70 8.91
C TYR A 27 -14.20 0.42 7.55
N VAL A 28 -14.71 -0.54 6.79
CA VAL A 28 -14.14 -0.91 5.48
C VAL A 28 -14.20 0.21 4.46
N LYS A 29 -15.15 1.14 4.60
CA LYS A 29 -15.24 2.36 3.76
C LYS A 29 -14.11 3.36 4.04
N THR A 30 -13.41 3.25 5.18
CA THR A 30 -12.31 4.15 5.57
C THR A 30 -10.92 3.56 5.30
N ILE A 31 -10.84 2.31 4.87
CA ILE A 31 -9.57 1.63 4.64
C ILE A 31 -9.45 1.08 3.23
N GLY A 32 -8.23 1.10 2.70
CA GLY A 32 -7.82 0.31 1.55
C GLY A 32 -6.91 -0.85 2.00
N VAL A 33 -6.90 -1.94 1.26
CA VAL A 33 -6.02 -3.08 1.54
C VAL A 33 -5.47 -3.62 0.24
N VAL A 34 -4.15 -3.86 0.18
CA VAL A 34 -3.48 -4.55 -0.93
C VAL A 34 -2.64 -5.68 -0.37
N PHE A 35 -2.86 -6.89 -0.86
CA PHE A 35 -2.11 -8.09 -0.49
C PHE A 35 -1.12 -8.43 -1.61
N GLY A 36 0.17 -8.20 -1.39
CA GLY A 36 1.20 -8.28 -2.43
C GLY A 36 1.30 -9.61 -3.19
N GLN A 37 0.94 -10.72 -2.56
CA GLN A 37 0.97 -12.03 -3.18
C GLN A 37 -0.42 -12.57 -3.60
N LYS A 38 -1.49 -11.86 -3.28
CA LYS A 38 -2.86 -12.28 -3.62
C LYS A 38 -3.43 -11.34 -4.66
N GLN A 39 -3.75 -11.91 -5.82
CA GLN A 39 -4.42 -11.16 -6.87
C GLN A 39 -5.81 -10.73 -6.44
N GLN A 40 -6.07 -9.42 -6.46
CA GLN A 40 -7.36 -8.81 -6.10
C GLN A 40 -8.18 -8.44 -7.34
N LEU A 41 -7.52 -8.27 -8.50
CA LEU A 41 -8.18 -8.06 -9.77
C LEU A 41 -8.75 -9.37 -10.32
N TRP A 42 -9.87 -9.30 -10.98
CA TRP A 42 -10.45 -10.45 -11.68
C TRP A 42 -9.62 -10.77 -12.91
N VAL A 43 -9.08 -12.01 -12.96
CA VAL A 43 -8.03 -12.45 -13.90
C VAL A 43 -8.41 -12.24 -15.36
N ASP A 44 -9.66 -12.56 -15.69
CA ASP A 44 -10.17 -12.53 -17.08
C ASP A 44 -10.80 -11.21 -17.46
N LEU A 45 -10.97 -10.28 -16.52
CA LEU A 45 -11.58 -8.98 -16.75
C LEU A 45 -10.53 -7.86 -16.73
N PRO A 46 -10.79 -6.77 -17.46
CA PRO A 46 -10.01 -5.54 -17.33
C PRO A 46 -10.05 -4.96 -15.90
N PRO A 47 -8.95 -4.35 -15.42
CA PRO A 47 -8.97 -3.62 -14.15
C PRO A 47 -10.11 -2.60 -14.04
N LEU A 48 -10.49 -1.97 -15.14
CA LEU A 48 -11.59 -1.00 -15.18
C LEU A 48 -12.91 -1.60 -14.69
N ASP A 49 -13.21 -2.88 -14.99
CA ASP A 49 -14.41 -3.57 -14.51
C ASP A 49 -14.35 -3.76 -12.98
N THR A 50 -13.17 -4.11 -12.44
CA THR A 50 -12.96 -4.17 -10.99
C THR A 50 -13.15 -2.80 -10.34
N PHE A 51 -12.71 -1.72 -10.99
CA PHE A 51 -12.90 -0.35 -10.49
C PHE A 51 -14.38 0.02 -10.44
N HIS A 52 -15.16 -0.34 -11.46
CA HIS A 52 -16.61 -0.13 -11.47
C HIS A 52 -17.34 -0.98 -10.41
N LEU A 53 -16.88 -2.22 -10.20
CA LEU A 53 -17.40 -3.06 -9.13
C LEU A 53 -17.15 -2.43 -7.77
N ASN A 54 -15.91 -1.96 -7.51
CA ASN A 54 -15.57 -1.27 -6.27
C ASN A 54 -16.38 0.03 -6.09
N LYS A 55 -16.63 0.77 -7.18
CA LYS A 55 -17.52 1.93 -7.12
C LYS A 55 -18.89 1.56 -6.54
N THR A 56 -19.43 0.42 -6.98
CA THR A 56 -20.75 -0.07 -6.50
C THR A 56 -20.66 -0.57 -5.06
N ILE A 57 -19.66 -1.38 -4.73
CA ILE A 57 -19.48 -1.96 -3.38
C ILE A 57 -19.27 -0.88 -2.31
N TYR A 58 -18.43 0.12 -2.61
CA TYR A 58 -18.13 1.21 -1.68
C TYR A 58 -19.10 2.39 -1.79
N GLU A 59 -20.13 2.27 -2.67
CA GLU A 59 -21.12 3.33 -2.91
C GLU A 59 -20.48 4.68 -3.25
N ILE A 60 -19.42 4.65 -4.12
CA ILE A 60 -18.66 5.84 -4.46
C ILE A 60 -19.51 6.73 -5.39
N PRO A 61 -19.77 8.01 -5.03
CA PRO A 61 -20.49 8.92 -5.91
C PRO A 61 -19.80 9.08 -7.27
N ASP A 62 -20.56 9.17 -8.36
CA ASP A 62 -20.04 9.26 -9.73
C ASP A 62 -18.97 10.33 -9.91
N LYS A 63 -19.22 11.51 -9.35
CA LYS A 63 -18.30 12.65 -9.44
C LYS A 63 -16.96 12.36 -8.75
N LEU A 64 -16.99 11.70 -7.56
CA LEU A 64 -15.79 11.33 -6.82
C LEU A 64 -15.04 10.22 -7.54
N PHE A 65 -15.76 9.18 -8.00
CA PHE A 65 -15.17 8.07 -8.75
C PHE A 65 -14.42 8.57 -9.97
N LYS A 66 -15.08 9.39 -10.82
CA LYS A 66 -14.44 9.94 -12.01
C LYS A 66 -13.21 10.77 -11.67
N LYS A 67 -13.32 11.66 -10.68
CA LYS A 67 -12.18 12.50 -10.23
C LYS A 67 -10.99 11.65 -9.79
N ASN A 68 -11.24 10.62 -8.97
CA ASN A 68 -10.19 9.76 -8.45
C ASN A 68 -9.61 8.86 -9.55
N LEU A 69 -10.45 8.28 -10.40
CA LEU A 69 -9.99 7.46 -11.52
C LEU A 69 -9.08 8.27 -12.47
N ASP A 70 -9.52 9.45 -12.90
CA ASP A 70 -8.74 10.33 -13.78
C ASP A 70 -7.39 10.71 -13.13
N TYR A 71 -7.40 11.02 -11.83
CA TYR A 71 -6.20 11.35 -11.08
C TYR A 71 -5.20 10.18 -11.03
N PHE A 72 -5.66 8.98 -10.64
CA PHE A 72 -4.78 7.83 -10.49
C PHE A 72 -4.31 7.25 -11.83
N VAL A 73 -5.17 7.23 -12.85
CA VAL A 73 -4.81 6.80 -14.21
C VAL A 73 -3.68 7.67 -14.76
N LYS A 74 -3.78 8.99 -14.57
CA LYS A 74 -2.73 9.93 -14.98
C LYS A 74 -1.45 9.76 -14.15
N LEU A 75 -1.58 9.59 -12.82
CA LEU A 75 -0.45 9.51 -11.91
C LEU A 75 0.43 8.27 -12.15
N PHE A 76 -0.20 7.12 -12.43
CA PHE A 76 0.49 5.85 -12.71
C PHE A 76 0.76 5.61 -14.19
N ASP A 77 0.21 6.46 -15.08
CA ASP A 77 0.28 6.25 -16.53
C ASP A 77 -0.22 4.86 -16.93
N ILE A 78 -1.46 4.56 -16.53
CA ILE A 78 -2.07 3.23 -16.72
C ILE A 78 -3.23 3.21 -17.72
N LYS A 79 -3.43 4.29 -18.49
CA LYS A 79 -4.54 4.42 -19.43
C LYS A 79 -4.63 3.23 -20.38
N ASP A 80 -3.49 2.82 -20.94
CA ASP A 80 -3.45 1.77 -21.95
C ASP A 80 -3.56 0.34 -21.38
N ILE A 81 -3.49 0.19 -20.07
CA ILE A 81 -3.51 -1.13 -19.42
C ILE A 81 -4.82 -1.44 -18.70
N ILE A 82 -5.59 -0.42 -18.28
CA ILE A 82 -6.82 -0.63 -17.51
C ILE A 82 -7.94 -1.31 -18.29
N GLU A 83 -7.88 -1.29 -19.63
CA GLU A 83 -8.85 -1.93 -20.52
C GLU A 83 -8.40 -3.33 -21.00
N ARG A 84 -7.18 -3.77 -20.66
CA ARG A 84 -6.67 -5.11 -20.98
C ARG A 84 -7.00 -6.10 -19.86
N PRO A 85 -7.35 -7.37 -20.17
CA PRO A 85 -7.57 -8.39 -19.14
C PRO A 85 -6.40 -8.49 -18.18
N ALA A 86 -6.67 -8.60 -16.86
CA ALA A 86 -5.63 -8.58 -15.82
C ALA A 86 -4.57 -9.69 -15.98
N ARG A 87 -4.92 -10.83 -16.59
CA ARG A 87 -3.98 -11.92 -16.94
C ARG A 87 -2.88 -11.52 -17.93
N GLN A 88 -3.09 -10.46 -18.70
CA GLN A 88 -2.13 -9.98 -19.70
C GLN A 88 -1.18 -8.91 -19.14
N LEU A 89 -1.40 -8.48 -17.92
CA LEU A 89 -0.60 -7.47 -17.26
C LEU A 89 0.65 -8.08 -16.63
N SER A 90 1.77 -7.38 -16.75
CA SER A 90 2.95 -7.68 -15.94
C SER A 90 2.66 -7.53 -14.45
N LEU A 91 3.49 -8.10 -13.60
CA LEU A 91 3.33 -7.98 -12.15
C LEU A 91 3.29 -6.52 -11.68
N GLY A 92 4.17 -5.67 -12.24
CA GLY A 92 4.19 -4.25 -11.92
C GLY A 92 2.96 -3.48 -12.40
N GLU A 93 2.47 -3.78 -13.62
CA GLU A 93 1.22 -3.18 -14.14
C GLU A 93 0.01 -3.60 -13.29
N ARG A 94 -0.05 -4.88 -12.90
CA ARG A 94 -1.09 -5.39 -12.02
C ARG A 94 -1.06 -4.70 -10.66
N MET A 95 0.10 -4.60 -10.02
CA MET A 95 0.26 -3.92 -8.73
C MET A 95 -0.21 -2.46 -8.79
N LYS A 96 0.10 -1.74 -9.86
CA LYS A 96 -0.42 -0.38 -10.06
C LYS A 96 -1.95 -0.33 -10.06
N CYS A 97 -2.59 -1.26 -10.77
CA CYS A 97 -4.05 -1.33 -10.83
C CYS A 97 -4.66 -1.75 -9.47
N GLU A 98 -4.02 -2.64 -8.73
CA GLU A 98 -4.46 -3.04 -7.38
C GLU A 98 -4.38 -1.87 -6.39
N LEU A 99 -3.29 -1.10 -6.43
CA LEU A 99 -3.16 0.13 -5.63
C LEU A 99 -4.25 1.15 -5.98
N VAL A 100 -4.49 1.40 -7.27
CA VAL A 100 -5.58 2.29 -7.70
C VAL A 100 -6.92 1.79 -7.18
N SER A 101 -7.21 0.50 -7.34
CA SER A 101 -8.43 -0.14 -6.86
C SER A 101 -8.68 0.11 -5.37
N SER A 102 -7.63 0.02 -4.55
CA SER A 102 -7.70 0.24 -3.10
C SER A 102 -7.89 1.70 -2.68
N LEU A 103 -7.71 2.66 -3.60
CA LEU A 103 -7.72 4.10 -3.33
C LEU A 103 -8.92 4.84 -3.92
N LEU A 104 -9.74 4.19 -4.79
CA LEU A 104 -10.83 4.85 -5.52
C LEU A 104 -11.89 5.46 -4.59
N HIS A 105 -12.15 4.85 -3.45
CA HIS A 105 -13.13 5.31 -2.45
C HIS A 105 -12.58 6.35 -1.47
N ASP A 106 -11.33 6.82 -1.69
CA ASP A 106 -10.65 7.87 -0.92
C ASP A 106 -10.45 7.50 0.57
N PRO A 107 -9.81 6.35 0.87
CA PRO A 107 -9.65 5.86 2.23
C PRO A 107 -8.69 6.72 3.05
N ASP A 108 -8.92 6.78 4.37
CA ASP A 108 -8.01 7.44 5.33
C ASP A 108 -6.71 6.65 5.52
N ILE A 109 -6.81 5.30 5.50
CA ILE A 109 -5.69 4.39 5.76
C ILE A 109 -5.63 3.32 4.68
N VAL A 110 -4.42 3.02 4.19
CA VAL A 110 -4.18 1.89 3.29
C VAL A 110 -3.16 0.94 3.91
N PHE A 111 -3.55 -0.33 4.02
CA PHE A 111 -2.68 -1.42 4.42
C PHE A 111 -2.07 -2.06 3.18
N LEU A 112 -0.74 -2.11 3.13
CA LEU A 112 0.02 -2.71 2.05
C LEU A 112 0.85 -3.86 2.59
N ASP A 113 0.61 -5.07 2.09
CA ASP A 113 1.35 -6.25 2.48
C ASP A 113 2.37 -6.60 1.39
N GLU A 114 3.66 -6.28 1.63
CA GLU A 114 4.76 -6.51 0.70
C GLU A 114 4.51 -5.94 -0.72
N PRO A 115 4.19 -4.64 -0.89
CA PRO A 115 3.69 -4.08 -2.15
C PRO A 115 4.72 -4.08 -3.29
N THR A 116 5.99 -4.28 -3.01
CA THR A 116 7.08 -4.25 -3.99
C THR A 116 7.70 -5.62 -4.24
N ILE A 117 7.19 -6.68 -3.60
CA ILE A 117 7.74 -8.02 -3.72
C ILE A 117 7.68 -8.53 -5.16
N GLY A 118 8.78 -9.10 -5.64
CA GLY A 118 8.86 -9.67 -6.99
C GLY A 118 8.90 -8.66 -8.13
N LEU A 119 8.88 -7.36 -7.84
CA LEU A 119 9.01 -6.31 -8.85
C LEU A 119 10.47 -6.04 -9.19
N ASP A 120 10.73 -5.62 -10.43
CA ASP A 120 12.02 -5.06 -10.82
C ASP A 120 12.26 -3.68 -10.19
N ALA A 121 13.50 -3.19 -10.23
CA ALA A 121 13.89 -1.93 -9.60
C ALA A 121 13.08 -0.72 -10.11
N ILE A 122 12.81 -0.67 -11.43
CA ILE A 122 12.07 0.44 -12.04
C ILE A 122 10.61 0.43 -11.56
N ALA A 123 9.99 -0.74 -11.51
CA ALA A 123 8.62 -0.89 -11.02
C ALA A 123 8.52 -0.55 -9.53
N LYS A 124 9.49 -0.99 -8.70
CA LYS A 124 9.56 -0.63 -7.28
C LYS A 124 9.60 0.88 -7.08
N ASP A 125 10.49 1.57 -7.79
CA ASP A 125 10.60 3.03 -7.68
C ASP A 125 9.31 3.75 -8.05
N LYS A 126 8.63 3.32 -9.13
CA LYS A 126 7.32 3.87 -9.51
C LYS A 126 6.25 3.66 -8.44
N ILE A 127 6.23 2.50 -7.78
CA ILE A 127 5.31 2.23 -6.67
C ILE A 127 5.62 3.12 -5.46
N ARG A 128 6.91 3.26 -5.11
CA ARG A 128 7.35 4.15 -4.01
C ARG A 128 6.96 5.61 -4.26
N ASP A 129 7.23 6.12 -5.45
CA ASP A 129 6.90 7.50 -5.82
C ASP A 129 5.40 7.75 -5.80
N PHE A 130 4.61 6.77 -6.25
CA PHE A 130 3.16 6.84 -6.17
C PHE A 130 2.67 6.92 -4.73
N ILE A 131 3.14 6.05 -3.83
CA ILE A 131 2.76 6.06 -2.42
C ILE A 131 3.08 7.41 -1.78
N LYS A 132 4.31 7.94 -2.01
CA LYS A 132 4.71 9.26 -1.53
C LYS A 132 3.78 10.37 -2.03
N LYS A 133 3.48 10.32 -3.33
CA LYS A 133 2.65 11.34 -3.98
C LYS A 133 1.21 11.33 -3.44
N VAL A 134 0.61 10.15 -3.31
CA VAL A 134 -0.74 10.01 -2.76
C VAL A 134 -0.79 10.42 -1.29
N ASN A 135 0.18 10.00 -0.47
CA ASN A 135 0.28 10.45 0.92
C ASN A 135 0.34 11.98 1.03
N LYS A 136 1.17 12.62 0.19
CA LYS A 136 1.31 14.08 0.17
C LYS A 136 0.02 14.79 -0.27
N ASP A 137 -0.59 14.33 -1.36
CA ASP A 137 -1.71 15.02 -2.01
C ASP A 137 -3.05 14.76 -1.30
N LYS A 138 -3.28 13.52 -0.85
CA LYS A 138 -4.55 13.10 -0.25
C LYS A 138 -4.50 12.94 1.27
N LYS A 139 -3.30 12.99 1.87
CA LYS A 139 -3.09 12.76 3.31
C LYS A 139 -3.49 11.35 3.77
N THR A 140 -3.61 10.42 2.85
CA THR A 140 -3.85 9.01 3.15
C THR A 140 -2.68 8.44 3.94
N THR A 141 -2.94 7.79 5.06
CA THR A 141 -1.93 7.09 5.85
C THR A 141 -1.64 5.72 5.24
N PHE A 142 -0.38 5.41 4.99
CA PHE A 142 0.03 4.09 4.54
C PHE A 142 0.70 3.32 5.68
N LEU A 143 0.21 2.11 5.94
CA LEU A 143 0.85 1.13 6.79
C LEU A 143 1.29 -0.04 5.92
N LEU A 144 2.60 -0.23 5.79
CA LEU A 144 3.13 -1.30 4.93
C LEU A 144 3.94 -2.31 5.75
N THR A 145 3.85 -3.57 5.35
CA THR A 145 4.81 -4.60 5.74
C THR A 145 5.85 -4.73 4.63
N THR A 146 7.10 -4.85 4.96
CA THR A 146 8.17 -5.12 4.02
C THR A 146 9.41 -5.65 4.72
N HIS A 147 10.20 -6.43 4.03
CA HIS A 147 11.55 -6.83 4.41
C HIS A 147 12.62 -6.15 3.52
N ASP A 148 12.18 -5.32 2.55
CA ASP A 148 13.05 -4.56 1.67
C ASP A 148 13.51 -3.27 2.37
N LEU A 149 14.82 -3.15 2.59
CA LEU A 149 15.40 -1.97 3.26
C LEU A 149 15.19 -0.67 2.49
N ASP A 150 15.17 -0.75 1.15
CA ASP A 150 14.94 0.42 0.31
C ASP A 150 13.50 0.95 0.46
N ASP A 151 12.51 0.07 0.65
CA ASP A 151 11.14 0.50 0.95
C ASP A 151 11.08 1.21 2.29
N ILE A 152 11.74 0.65 3.30
CA ILE A 152 11.80 1.26 4.63
C ILE A 152 12.44 2.64 4.55
N GLU A 153 13.59 2.76 3.90
CA GLU A 153 14.32 4.03 3.80
C GLU A 153 13.60 5.10 2.98
N ASN A 154 12.90 4.67 1.95
CA ASN A 154 12.22 5.59 1.04
C ASN A 154 10.81 5.98 1.47
N LEU A 155 10.08 5.12 2.20
CA LEU A 155 8.65 5.32 2.48
C LEU A 155 8.36 5.60 3.96
N CYS A 156 9.20 5.10 4.89
CA CYS A 156 8.83 5.07 6.30
C CYS A 156 9.51 6.19 7.10
N GLU A 157 8.71 7.00 7.77
CA GLU A 157 9.19 7.91 8.81
C GLU A 157 9.24 7.20 10.18
N LYS A 158 8.27 6.31 10.43
CA LYS A 158 8.12 5.50 11.65
C LYS A 158 8.21 4.02 11.32
N ILE A 159 8.86 3.25 12.21
CA ILE A 159 9.05 1.81 12.06
C ILE A 159 8.62 1.08 13.32
N ILE A 160 7.94 -0.04 13.12
CA ILE A 160 7.63 -1.02 14.15
C ILE A 160 8.35 -2.32 13.77
N ILE A 161 9.26 -2.78 14.62
CA ILE A 161 9.94 -4.07 14.42
C ILE A 161 9.30 -5.10 15.34
N ILE A 162 8.83 -6.20 14.76
CA ILE A 162 8.21 -7.32 15.45
C ILE A 162 9.15 -8.52 15.38
N ASN A 163 9.45 -9.12 16.52
CA ASN A 163 10.21 -10.36 16.61
C ASN A 163 9.49 -11.34 17.55
N LYS A 164 9.23 -12.56 17.06
CA LYS A 164 8.50 -13.62 17.79
C LYS A 164 7.20 -13.13 18.45
N GLY A 165 6.44 -12.29 17.71
CA GLY A 165 5.16 -11.75 18.18
C GLY A 165 5.26 -10.57 19.16
N LEU A 166 6.46 -10.12 19.52
CA LEU A 166 6.68 -8.99 20.40
C LEU A 166 7.21 -7.79 19.65
N ILE A 167 6.73 -6.59 20.00
CA ILE A 167 7.28 -5.34 19.50
C ILE A 167 8.63 -5.10 20.17
N VAL A 168 9.71 -5.15 19.40
CA VAL A 168 11.07 -4.90 19.87
C VAL A 168 11.56 -3.49 19.58
N TYR A 169 10.90 -2.80 18.68
CA TYR A 169 11.15 -1.39 18.35
C TYR A 169 9.88 -0.70 17.87
N ASP A 170 9.61 0.52 18.32
CA ASP A 170 8.50 1.37 17.89
C ASP A 170 8.92 2.84 18.02
N ASP A 171 9.57 3.38 16.99
CA ASP A 171 10.00 4.78 16.94
C ASP A 171 10.35 5.19 15.48
N SER A 172 10.89 6.39 15.31
CA SER A 172 11.30 6.91 14.00
C SER A 172 12.50 6.15 13.40
N LEU A 173 12.52 6.07 12.07
CA LEU A 173 13.66 5.52 11.33
C LEU A 173 14.96 6.26 11.64
N ALA A 174 14.91 7.58 11.80
CA ALA A 174 16.08 8.39 12.13
C ALA A 174 16.74 7.95 13.44
N LYS A 175 15.94 7.69 14.49
CA LYS A 175 16.46 7.17 15.76
C LYS A 175 17.00 5.75 15.65
N LEU A 176 16.38 4.89 14.84
CA LEU A 176 16.90 3.55 14.58
C LEU A 176 18.30 3.64 13.96
N LYS A 177 18.45 4.44 12.90
CA LYS A 177 19.73 4.65 12.22
C LYS A 177 20.83 5.12 13.19
N THR A 178 20.53 6.04 14.10
CA THR A 178 21.51 6.52 15.09
C THR A 178 21.89 5.47 16.14
N LYS A 179 20.98 4.55 16.48
CA LYS A 179 21.26 3.46 17.44
C LYS A 179 22.05 2.32 16.84
N VAL A 180 21.75 1.97 15.59
CA VAL A 180 22.33 0.79 14.90
C VAL A 180 23.63 1.14 14.18
N LEU A 181 23.72 2.32 13.57
CA LEU A 181 24.89 2.77 12.79
C LEU A 181 25.99 3.36 13.69
N LYS A 182 26.41 2.62 14.72
CA LYS A 182 27.63 2.97 15.47
C LYS A 182 28.93 2.68 14.70
N ASN A 183 28.87 1.89 13.64
CA ASN A 183 30.02 1.53 12.81
C ASN A 183 29.98 2.30 11.48
N LYS A 184 31.03 3.03 11.17
CA LYS A 184 31.25 3.64 9.86
C LYS A 184 31.80 2.58 8.91
N ILE A 185 31.13 2.36 7.76
CA ILE A 185 31.72 1.60 6.65
C ILE A 185 32.63 2.56 5.89
N ILE A 186 33.92 2.22 5.81
CA ILE A 186 34.90 2.98 5.03
C ILE A 186 35.18 2.17 3.76
N ASP A 187 34.69 2.66 2.63
CA ASP A 187 35.03 2.13 1.32
C ASP A 187 36.39 2.71 0.88
N VAL A 188 37.41 1.86 0.82
CA VAL A 188 38.74 2.24 0.33
C VAL A 188 38.88 1.81 -1.12
N LYS A 189 38.89 2.76 -2.06
CA LYS A 189 39.26 2.52 -3.47
C LYS A 189 40.75 2.66 -3.62
N PHE A 190 41.40 1.58 -3.97
CA PHE A 190 42.82 1.63 -4.40
C PHE A 190 42.88 2.01 -5.89
N SER A 191 43.56 3.09 -6.23
CA SER A 191 43.98 3.36 -7.62
C SER A 191 45.17 2.43 -7.96
N LYS A 192 45.09 1.75 -9.11
CA LYS A 192 46.25 1.06 -9.72
C LYS A 192 47.19 2.06 -10.28
#